data_dfc14b113579ae6e2058f2338315c348
#
_entry.id   dfc14b113579ae6e2058f2338315c348
#
_cell.length_a   1.000
_cell.length_b   1.000
_cell.length_c   1.000
_cell.angle_alpha   90.00
_cell.angle_beta   90.00
_cell.angle_gamma   90.00
#
_symmetry.space_group_name_H-M   'P 1'
#
loop_
_entity.id
_entity.type
_entity.pdbx_description
1 polymer ?
#
loop_
_entity_poly.entity_id
_entity_poly.type
_entity_poly.pdbx_seq_one_letter_code
_entity_poly.pdbx_strand_id
1 'polypeptide(L)'
;GNVTAAFKTSAKTIEATYHVPFLAHAPMEVPNATAWFQGNTIEVWAPVQDPQTARSELAHFFEIPIENITINVTFLGGGFGRKSKSDFVVEAVAISKKINAPVQVVWTREDDLQNSFYHATSAQYLKGGIDQNGNVTGWLQHVGFPSIVSSITPYANYASGFELNQGFTNNPYAIKNFRLESVKAEANLRIGWMRSVVHIHSGFGINSFVDELAFVAQKDPLQFHLDLLGEDRIIEGKSKFPFNSKRFKNVVTTTADM
;
A
#
# COMPACT_ATOMS: atom_id res chain seq x y z
N GLY A 1 22.59 -0.39 -15.03
CA GLY A 1 23.28 0.73 -15.67
C GLY A 1 24.01 1.63 -14.69
N ASN A 2 24.56 2.73 -15.18
CA ASN A 2 25.27 3.70 -14.36
C ASN A 2 24.56 5.06 -14.40
N VAL A 3 23.76 5.34 -13.38
CA VAL A 3 22.94 6.55 -13.27
C VAL A 3 23.81 7.82 -13.18
N THR A 4 24.92 7.76 -12.44
CA THR A 4 25.82 8.91 -12.28
C THR A 4 26.46 9.31 -13.61
N ALA A 5 26.89 8.34 -14.41
CA ALA A 5 27.43 8.59 -15.74
C ALA A 5 26.33 9.10 -16.69
N ALA A 6 25.14 8.53 -16.63
CA ALA A 6 24.01 8.97 -17.44
C ALA A 6 23.65 10.43 -17.21
N PHE A 7 23.59 10.89 -15.96
CA PHE A 7 23.29 12.30 -15.67
C PHE A 7 24.35 13.28 -16.17
N LYS A 8 25.62 12.87 -16.23
CA LYS A 8 26.69 13.73 -16.78
C LYS A 8 26.55 13.97 -18.28
N THR A 9 25.90 13.06 -18.98
CA THR A 9 25.68 13.11 -20.44
C THR A 9 24.27 13.53 -20.82
N SER A 10 23.39 13.74 -19.87
CA SER A 10 22.04 14.23 -20.11
C SER A 10 22.05 15.68 -20.61
N ALA A 11 21.18 15.99 -21.55
CA ALA A 11 20.98 17.36 -22.02
C ALA A 11 20.28 18.23 -20.96
N LYS A 12 19.33 17.61 -20.22
CA LYS A 12 18.64 18.23 -19.09
C LYS A 12 18.46 17.20 -17.97
N THR A 13 18.42 17.68 -16.73
CA THR A 13 18.02 16.89 -15.55
C THR A 13 16.95 17.65 -14.77
N ILE A 14 16.00 16.92 -14.22
CA ILE A 14 15.01 17.45 -13.29
C ILE A 14 14.99 16.62 -12.01
N GLU A 15 14.53 17.24 -10.95
CA GLU A 15 14.39 16.63 -9.63
C GLU A 15 13.04 17.04 -9.05
N ALA A 16 12.37 16.08 -8.40
CA ALA A 16 11.11 16.33 -7.72
C ALA A 16 11.00 15.51 -6.43
N THR A 17 10.22 16.00 -5.48
CA THR A 17 9.91 15.27 -4.25
C THR A 17 8.41 15.18 -4.10
N TYR A 18 7.92 13.95 -3.89
CA TYR A 18 6.49 13.66 -3.70
C TYR A 18 6.25 13.13 -2.31
N HIS A 19 5.13 13.55 -1.72
CA HIS A 19 4.69 13.12 -0.42
C HIS A 19 3.29 12.52 -0.50
N VAL A 20 3.11 11.36 0.12
CA VAL A 20 1.80 10.79 0.39
C VAL A 20 1.58 10.87 1.90
N PRO A 21 0.51 11.52 2.39
CA PRO A 21 0.22 11.61 3.81
C PRO A 21 -0.26 10.27 4.39
N PHE A 22 -0.38 10.19 5.71
CA PHE A 22 -1.17 9.14 6.33
C PHE A 22 -2.64 9.25 5.90
N LEU A 23 -3.25 8.12 5.53
CA LEU A 23 -4.62 8.07 5.06
C LEU A 23 -5.45 7.13 5.92
N ALA A 24 -6.59 7.62 6.43
CA ALA A 24 -7.60 6.77 7.04
C ALA A 24 -8.44 6.08 5.95
N HIS A 25 -8.87 4.84 6.21
CA HIS A 25 -9.68 4.07 5.26
C HIS A 25 -11.09 4.64 5.10
N ALA A 26 -11.67 5.16 6.19
CA ALA A 26 -13.02 5.73 6.26
C ALA A 26 -14.09 4.88 5.53
N PRO A 27 -14.20 3.55 5.78
CA PRO A 27 -15.21 2.73 5.14
C PRO A 27 -16.61 3.26 5.50
N MET A 28 -17.58 3.11 4.59
CA MET A 28 -18.95 3.60 4.85
C MET A 28 -19.52 3.01 6.12
N GLU A 29 -19.37 1.72 6.34
CA GLU A 29 -19.65 1.07 7.59
C GLU A 29 -18.45 1.22 8.54
N VAL A 30 -18.60 1.95 9.62
CA VAL A 30 -17.60 2.08 10.68
C VAL A 30 -17.27 0.72 11.31
N PRO A 31 -16.11 0.55 11.98
CA PRO A 31 -15.80 -0.64 12.75
C PRO A 31 -16.91 -0.93 13.77
N ASN A 32 -17.40 -2.17 13.77
CA ASN A 32 -18.43 -2.61 14.72
C ASN A 32 -18.32 -4.12 14.95
N ALA A 33 -18.74 -4.57 16.12
CA ALA A 33 -18.81 -5.98 16.45
C ALA A 33 -19.85 -6.23 17.53
N THR A 34 -20.56 -7.34 17.42
CA THR A 34 -21.33 -7.91 18.52
C THR A 34 -20.55 -9.08 19.09
N ALA A 35 -20.38 -9.14 20.39
CA ALA A 35 -19.65 -10.22 21.06
C ALA A 35 -20.36 -10.73 22.30
N TRP A 36 -20.20 -12.01 22.54
CA TRP A 36 -20.66 -12.66 23.75
C TRP A 36 -19.58 -13.56 24.35
N PHE A 37 -19.07 -13.15 25.50
CA PHE A 37 -18.13 -13.91 26.30
C PHE A 37 -18.84 -14.76 27.32
N GLN A 38 -18.72 -16.09 27.27
CA GLN A 38 -19.41 -17.04 28.14
C GLN A 38 -18.40 -17.95 28.83
N GLY A 39 -17.81 -17.44 29.92
CA GLY A 39 -16.83 -18.20 30.72
C GLY A 39 -15.60 -18.63 29.95
N ASN A 40 -15.69 -19.69 29.17
CA ASN A 40 -14.57 -20.23 28.37
C ASN A 40 -14.87 -20.28 26.87
N THR A 41 -15.89 -19.60 26.40
CA THR A 41 -16.26 -19.52 24.99
C THR A 41 -16.47 -18.07 24.58
N ILE A 42 -16.14 -17.78 23.32
CA ILE A 42 -16.35 -16.47 22.71
C ILE A 42 -17.14 -16.67 21.42
N GLU A 43 -18.23 -15.95 21.27
CA GLU A 43 -18.96 -15.84 20.02
C GLU A 43 -19.04 -14.40 19.55
N VAL A 44 -18.71 -14.17 18.27
CA VAL A 44 -18.61 -12.83 17.66
C VAL A 44 -19.38 -12.81 16.35
N TRP A 45 -20.06 -11.70 16.10
CA TRP A 45 -20.62 -11.30 14.79
C TRP A 45 -19.99 -9.98 14.40
N ALA A 46 -19.18 -9.99 13.32
CA ALA A 46 -18.45 -8.80 12.92
C ALA A 46 -18.11 -8.81 11.41
N PRO A 47 -18.06 -7.63 10.76
CA PRO A 47 -17.63 -7.48 9.37
C PRO A 47 -16.10 -7.47 9.29
N VAL A 48 -15.45 -8.60 9.51
CA VAL A 48 -13.98 -8.74 9.48
C VAL A 48 -13.50 -9.26 8.14
N GLN A 49 -12.32 -8.80 7.68
CA GLN A 49 -11.68 -9.24 6.45
C GLN A 49 -10.80 -10.48 6.66
N ASP A 50 -10.33 -10.71 7.88
CA ASP A 50 -9.47 -11.85 8.25
C ASP A 50 -10.00 -12.51 9.55
N PRO A 51 -11.02 -13.37 9.43
CA PRO A 51 -11.62 -14.00 10.60
C PRO A 51 -10.67 -14.96 11.33
N GLN A 52 -9.73 -15.58 10.61
CA GLN A 52 -8.79 -16.50 11.24
C GLN A 52 -7.75 -15.76 12.10
N THR A 53 -7.24 -14.64 11.62
CA THR A 53 -6.36 -13.78 12.44
C THR A 53 -7.13 -13.23 13.63
N ALA A 54 -8.37 -12.79 13.46
CA ALA A 54 -9.21 -12.33 14.58
C ALA A 54 -9.41 -13.42 15.65
N ARG A 55 -9.66 -14.67 15.24
CA ARG A 55 -9.74 -15.81 16.19
C ARG A 55 -8.43 -16.01 16.96
N SER A 56 -7.30 -15.96 16.26
CA SER A 56 -5.98 -16.14 16.86
C SER A 56 -5.63 -15.02 17.85
N GLU A 57 -5.97 -13.76 17.50
CA GLU A 57 -5.79 -12.61 18.38
C GLU A 57 -6.66 -12.72 19.64
N LEU A 58 -7.94 -13.11 19.50
CA LEU A 58 -8.82 -13.35 20.65
C LEU A 58 -8.32 -14.48 21.54
N ALA A 59 -7.87 -15.60 20.95
CA ALA A 59 -7.33 -16.72 21.70
C ALA A 59 -6.11 -16.30 22.53
N HIS A 60 -5.21 -15.52 21.92
CA HIS A 60 -4.02 -15.00 22.60
C HIS A 60 -4.37 -13.97 23.68
N PHE A 61 -5.23 -13.01 23.38
CA PHE A 61 -5.55 -11.90 24.29
C PHE A 61 -6.36 -12.34 25.54
N PHE A 62 -7.26 -13.30 25.35
CA PHE A 62 -8.13 -13.77 26.44
C PHE A 62 -7.69 -15.09 27.06
N GLU A 63 -6.60 -15.68 26.56
CA GLU A 63 -6.04 -16.98 27.01
C GLU A 63 -7.08 -18.11 26.91
N ILE A 64 -7.85 -18.15 25.82
CA ILE A 64 -8.89 -19.14 25.55
C ILE A 64 -8.44 -20.04 24.39
N PRO A 65 -8.69 -21.36 24.47
CA PRO A 65 -8.44 -22.26 23.34
C PRO A 65 -9.17 -21.79 22.08
N ILE A 66 -8.46 -21.79 20.95
CA ILE A 66 -8.97 -21.24 19.68
C ILE A 66 -10.22 -21.97 19.19
N GLU A 67 -10.37 -23.25 19.51
CA GLU A 67 -11.57 -24.06 19.23
C GLU A 67 -12.83 -23.56 19.93
N ASN A 68 -12.68 -22.82 21.03
CA ASN A 68 -13.78 -22.24 21.80
C ASN A 68 -14.19 -20.85 21.30
N ILE A 69 -13.63 -20.39 20.15
CA ILE A 69 -13.91 -19.09 19.59
C ILE A 69 -14.59 -19.24 18.23
N THR A 70 -15.79 -18.68 18.11
CA THR A 70 -16.55 -18.61 16.86
C THR A 70 -16.65 -17.18 16.37
N ILE A 71 -16.29 -16.98 15.08
CA ILE A 71 -16.50 -15.70 14.39
C ILE A 71 -17.50 -15.90 13.25
N ASN A 72 -18.65 -15.30 13.41
CA ASN A 72 -19.69 -15.22 12.40
C ASN A 72 -19.44 -13.95 11.57
N VAL A 73 -18.90 -14.11 10.36
CA VAL A 73 -18.60 -12.97 9.48
C VAL A 73 -19.90 -12.43 8.91
N THR A 74 -20.18 -11.15 9.17
CA THR A 74 -21.33 -10.44 8.60
C THR A 74 -20.95 -9.76 7.29
N PHE A 75 -21.94 -9.24 6.55
CA PHE A 75 -21.67 -8.45 5.34
C PHE A 75 -20.83 -7.21 5.67
N LEU A 76 -19.82 -6.94 4.85
CA LEU A 76 -18.96 -5.77 5.00
C LEU A 76 -19.51 -4.59 4.20
N GLY A 77 -19.81 -3.49 4.90
CA GLY A 77 -20.08 -2.19 4.29
C GLY A 77 -18.79 -1.41 3.95
N GLY A 78 -17.79 -2.14 3.43
CA GLY A 78 -16.44 -1.66 3.14
C GLY A 78 -15.43 -2.01 4.23
N GLY A 79 -14.20 -2.27 3.82
CA GLY A 79 -13.10 -2.58 4.73
C GLY A 79 -11.78 -1.98 4.23
N PHE A 80 -11.47 -2.19 2.96
CA PHE A 80 -10.30 -1.65 2.24
C PHE A 80 -8.95 -1.96 2.91
N GLY A 81 -8.91 -3.01 3.76
CA GLY A 81 -7.76 -3.35 4.58
C GLY A 81 -7.93 -2.98 6.07
N ARG A 82 -8.77 -2.00 6.44
CA ARG A 82 -8.97 -1.59 7.84
C ARG A 82 -9.47 -2.74 8.71
N LYS A 83 -10.44 -3.48 8.21
CA LYS A 83 -11.11 -4.56 8.94
C LYS A 83 -10.35 -5.90 8.90
N SER A 84 -9.10 -5.90 8.42
CA SER A 84 -8.14 -6.98 8.65
C SER A 84 -7.48 -6.90 10.04
N LYS A 85 -7.60 -5.76 10.72
CA LYS A 85 -7.25 -5.57 12.13
C LYS A 85 -8.49 -5.71 12.97
N SER A 86 -8.43 -6.52 14.04
CA SER A 86 -9.58 -6.92 14.85
C SER A 86 -9.70 -6.18 16.19
N ASP A 87 -9.07 -5.01 16.31
CA ASP A 87 -9.09 -4.17 17.51
C ASP A 87 -10.52 -3.92 18.03
N PHE A 88 -11.45 -3.53 17.15
CA PHE A 88 -12.86 -3.32 17.49
C PHE A 88 -13.58 -4.60 17.94
N VAL A 89 -13.13 -5.77 17.47
CA VAL A 89 -13.65 -7.07 17.93
C VAL A 89 -13.15 -7.37 19.33
N VAL A 90 -11.85 -7.16 19.58
CA VAL A 90 -11.25 -7.35 20.92
C VAL A 90 -11.93 -6.45 21.94
N GLU A 91 -12.23 -5.19 21.59
CA GLU A 91 -12.98 -4.25 22.47
C GLU A 91 -14.36 -4.80 22.84
N ALA A 92 -15.13 -5.26 21.84
CA ALA A 92 -16.46 -5.80 22.10
C ALA A 92 -16.42 -7.03 23.04
N VAL A 93 -15.46 -7.94 22.84
CA VAL A 93 -15.26 -9.11 23.70
C VAL A 93 -14.83 -8.70 25.11
N ALA A 94 -13.91 -7.74 25.23
CA ALA A 94 -13.42 -7.26 26.52
C ALA A 94 -14.56 -6.64 27.37
N ILE A 95 -15.42 -5.85 26.74
CA ILE A 95 -16.58 -5.25 27.41
C ILE A 95 -17.59 -6.34 27.79
N SER A 96 -17.88 -7.28 26.87
CA SER A 96 -18.80 -8.40 27.16
C SER A 96 -18.31 -9.23 28.34
N LYS A 97 -17.01 -9.54 28.41
CA LYS A 97 -16.41 -10.24 29.58
C LYS A 97 -16.58 -9.45 30.86
N LYS A 98 -16.39 -8.14 30.82
CA LYS A 98 -16.48 -7.29 32.03
C LYS A 98 -17.88 -7.17 32.58
N ILE A 99 -18.89 -7.03 31.72
CA ILE A 99 -20.29 -6.86 32.16
C ILE A 99 -21.08 -8.17 32.23
N ASN A 100 -20.46 -9.28 31.78
CA ASN A 100 -21.07 -10.62 31.72
C ASN A 100 -22.41 -10.65 30.96
N ALA A 101 -22.45 -9.98 29.79
CA ALA A 101 -23.61 -9.90 28.91
C ALA A 101 -23.16 -9.76 27.44
N PRO A 102 -24.03 -10.11 26.46
CA PRO A 102 -23.77 -9.76 25.07
C PRO A 102 -23.64 -8.25 24.90
N VAL A 103 -22.68 -7.83 24.04
CA VAL A 103 -22.39 -6.41 23.79
C VAL A 103 -22.25 -6.17 22.27
N GLN A 104 -22.86 -5.09 21.81
CA GLN A 104 -22.57 -4.51 20.52
C GLN A 104 -21.76 -3.22 20.71
N VAL A 105 -20.58 -3.17 20.10
CA VAL A 105 -19.76 -1.96 19.97
C VAL A 105 -19.90 -1.45 18.55
N VAL A 106 -20.17 -0.17 18.41
CA VAL A 106 -20.18 0.55 17.12
C VAL A 106 -19.36 1.80 17.33
N TRP A 107 -18.27 1.94 16.57
CA TRP A 107 -17.47 3.15 16.60
C TRP A 107 -18.22 4.33 15.98
N THR A 108 -17.94 5.52 16.44
CA THR A 108 -18.33 6.73 15.69
C THR A 108 -17.40 6.91 14.49
N ARG A 109 -17.74 7.78 13.57
CA ARG A 109 -16.85 8.15 12.47
C ARG A 109 -15.58 8.82 12.99
N GLU A 110 -15.69 9.61 14.02
CA GLU A 110 -14.60 10.28 14.70
C GLU A 110 -13.63 9.25 15.33
N ASP A 111 -14.14 8.23 15.97
CA ASP A 111 -13.33 7.14 16.52
C ASP A 111 -12.55 6.42 15.41
N ASP A 112 -13.23 6.07 14.31
CA ASP A 112 -12.59 5.42 13.16
C ASP A 112 -11.48 6.27 12.55
N LEU A 113 -11.70 7.58 12.38
CA LEU A 113 -10.73 8.48 11.80
C LEU A 113 -9.53 8.75 12.74
N GLN A 114 -9.77 8.84 14.05
CA GLN A 114 -8.74 9.16 15.04
C GLN A 114 -7.96 7.93 15.52
N ASN A 115 -8.55 6.74 15.46
CA ASN A 115 -7.97 5.51 15.98
C ASN A 115 -7.73 4.44 14.90
N SER A 116 -7.61 4.85 13.64
CA SER A 116 -7.38 3.91 12.53
C SER A 116 -5.98 3.27 12.57
N PHE A 117 -5.84 2.19 11.82
CA PHE A 117 -4.55 1.72 11.31
C PHE A 117 -4.34 2.35 9.95
N TYR A 118 -3.64 3.46 9.89
CA TYR A 118 -3.53 4.28 8.70
C TYR A 118 -2.70 3.61 7.59
N HIS A 119 -3.00 3.98 6.34
CA HIS A 119 -2.01 3.80 5.29
C HIS A 119 -0.77 4.64 5.63
N ALA A 120 0.41 4.05 5.45
CA ALA A 120 1.66 4.72 5.79
C ALA A 120 1.88 5.99 4.93
N THR A 121 2.51 6.99 5.52
CA THR A 121 3.05 8.13 4.77
C THR A 121 4.24 7.71 3.91
N SER A 122 4.55 8.44 2.83
CA SER A 122 5.81 8.27 2.10
C SER A 122 6.41 9.59 1.64
N ALA A 123 7.73 9.60 1.54
CA ALA A 123 8.48 10.62 0.82
C ALA A 123 9.29 9.96 -0.29
N GLN A 124 9.25 10.52 -1.48
CA GLN A 124 9.95 10.01 -2.65
C GLN A 124 10.70 11.16 -3.32
N TYR A 125 12.02 11.06 -3.37
CA TYR A 125 12.84 11.95 -4.20
C TYR A 125 13.17 11.25 -5.49
N LEU A 126 12.90 11.90 -6.62
CA LEU A 126 13.18 11.40 -7.94
C LEU A 126 14.07 12.38 -8.70
N LYS A 127 15.03 11.83 -9.45
CA LYS A 127 15.87 12.57 -10.38
C LYS A 127 15.88 11.85 -11.71
N GLY A 128 15.55 12.57 -12.78
CA GLY A 128 15.55 12.07 -14.14
C GLY A 128 16.43 12.90 -15.05
N GLY A 129 17.08 12.24 -16.02
CA GLY A 129 17.83 12.88 -17.08
C GLY A 129 17.23 12.56 -18.44
N ILE A 130 17.25 13.51 -19.36
CA ILE A 130 16.85 13.34 -20.75
C ILE A 130 17.96 13.78 -21.70
N ASP A 131 18.05 13.14 -22.88
CA ASP A 131 18.93 13.53 -23.97
C ASP A 131 18.35 14.70 -24.79
N GLN A 132 19.05 15.10 -25.84
CA GLN A 132 18.59 16.17 -26.75
C GLN A 132 17.33 15.79 -27.54
N ASN A 133 17.01 14.50 -27.65
CA ASN A 133 15.82 14.00 -28.33
C ASN A 133 14.65 13.78 -27.36
N GLY A 134 14.84 14.10 -26.08
CA GLY A 134 13.85 13.91 -25.01
C GLY A 134 13.70 12.45 -24.57
N ASN A 135 14.69 11.58 -24.79
CA ASN A 135 14.67 10.22 -24.28
C ASN A 135 15.28 10.15 -22.88
N VAL A 136 14.72 9.32 -22.00
CA VAL A 136 15.22 9.16 -20.64
C VAL A 136 16.58 8.45 -20.64
N THR A 137 17.59 9.13 -20.12
CA THR A 137 18.97 8.64 -20.03
C THR A 137 19.25 7.96 -18.69
N GLY A 138 18.65 8.44 -17.61
CA GLY A 138 18.85 7.92 -16.27
C GLY A 138 17.72 8.29 -15.32
N TRP A 139 17.52 7.43 -14.30
CA TRP A 139 16.51 7.58 -13.28
C TRP A 139 17.07 7.16 -11.93
N LEU A 140 17.09 8.08 -10.98
CA LEU A 140 17.38 7.82 -9.57
C LEU A 140 16.12 8.04 -8.78
N GLN A 141 15.81 7.12 -7.87
CA GLN A 141 14.69 7.24 -6.96
C GLN A 141 15.12 6.85 -5.54
N HIS A 142 14.91 7.74 -4.59
CA HIS A 142 14.96 7.44 -3.17
C HIS A 142 13.53 7.36 -2.66
N VAL A 143 13.23 6.34 -1.87
CA VAL A 143 11.90 6.16 -1.29
C VAL A 143 12.00 5.82 0.19
N GLY A 144 11.22 6.52 1.00
CA GLY A 144 11.07 6.27 2.42
C GLY A 144 9.60 6.20 2.80
N PHE A 145 9.21 5.09 3.43
CA PHE A 145 7.92 4.92 4.07
C PHE A 145 8.04 3.90 5.21
N PRO A 146 7.28 4.07 6.30
CA PRO A 146 7.21 3.07 7.35
C PRO A 146 6.72 1.74 6.81
N SER A 147 7.51 0.69 6.99
CA SER A 147 7.14 -0.66 6.53
C SER A 147 5.92 -1.18 7.28
N ILE A 148 4.96 -1.76 6.56
CA ILE A 148 3.82 -2.43 7.19
C ILE A 148 4.27 -3.65 8.01
N VAL A 149 5.44 -4.21 7.70
CA VAL A 149 6.04 -5.31 8.48
C VAL A 149 6.32 -4.87 9.91
N SER A 150 6.53 -3.56 10.18
CA SER A 150 6.68 -3.03 11.54
C SER A 150 5.45 -3.25 12.43
N SER A 151 4.27 -3.47 11.83
CA SER A 151 3.04 -3.81 12.57
C SER A 151 3.03 -5.27 13.07
N ILE A 152 3.99 -6.08 12.65
CA ILE A 152 4.12 -7.51 12.99
C ILE A 152 5.49 -7.79 13.62
N THR A 153 6.53 -7.21 13.06
CA THR A 153 7.92 -7.40 13.52
C THR A 153 8.47 -6.07 14.03
N PRO A 154 8.71 -5.94 15.34
CA PRO A 154 9.31 -4.72 15.91
C PRO A 154 10.63 -4.37 15.21
N TYR A 155 10.90 -3.08 15.07
CA TYR A 155 12.13 -2.52 14.46
C TYR A 155 12.30 -2.73 12.95
N ALA A 156 11.28 -3.19 12.23
CA ALA A 156 11.28 -3.18 10.76
C ALA A 156 11.15 -1.74 10.25
N ASN A 157 12.26 -1.03 10.15
CA ASN A 157 12.32 0.42 9.83
C ASN A 157 12.80 0.72 8.40
N TYR A 158 12.89 -0.30 7.55
CA TYR A 158 13.09 -0.20 6.11
C TYR A 158 11.97 -0.92 5.37
N ALA A 159 11.61 -0.41 4.20
CA ALA A 159 10.71 -1.12 3.31
C ALA A 159 11.23 -2.52 2.98
N SER A 160 10.39 -3.54 3.13
CA SER A 160 10.73 -4.91 2.79
C SER A 160 10.83 -5.12 1.27
N GLY A 161 11.53 -6.17 0.84
CA GLY A 161 11.60 -6.52 -0.58
C GLY A 161 10.23 -6.80 -1.19
N PHE A 162 9.29 -7.35 -0.42
CA PHE A 162 7.90 -7.54 -0.84
C PHE A 162 7.20 -6.20 -1.11
N GLU A 163 7.39 -5.22 -0.25
CA GLU A 163 6.81 -3.88 -0.42
C GLU A 163 7.43 -3.14 -1.60
N LEU A 164 8.75 -3.16 -1.72
CA LEU A 164 9.46 -2.53 -2.84
C LEU A 164 9.10 -3.17 -4.20
N ASN A 165 8.73 -4.44 -4.23
CA ASN A 165 8.27 -5.13 -5.44
C ASN A 165 6.82 -4.77 -5.85
N GLN A 166 6.28 -3.70 -5.29
CA GLN A 166 4.97 -3.15 -5.64
C GLN A 166 5.12 -1.80 -6.37
N GLY A 167 5.75 -1.85 -7.55
CA GLY A 167 5.91 -0.71 -8.45
C GLY A 167 7.29 -0.05 -8.40
N PHE A 168 8.13 -0.32 -7.39
CA PHE A 168 9.46 0.28 -7.28
C PHE A 168 10.54 -0.58 -7.96
N THR A 169 10.82 -1.77 -7.44
CA THR A 169 11.85 -2.66 -8.03
C THR A 169 11.39 -3.30 -9.34
N ASN A 170 10.09 -3.51 -9.49
CA ASN A 170 9.45 -4.00 -10.71
C ASN A 170 8.84 -2.87 -11.55
N ASN A 171 9.45 -1.70 -11.56
CA ASN A 171 9.03 -0.56 -12.37
C ASN A 171 8.82 -1.00 -13.83
N PRO A 172 7.67 -0.69 -14.46
CA PRO A 172 7.32 -1.19 -15.78
C PRO A 172 8.11 -0.52 -16.93
N TYR A 173 8.73 0.61 -16.68
CA TYR A 173 9.42 1.39 -17.69
C TYR A 173 10.76 0.78 -18.11
N ALA A 174 11.11 0.92 -19.39
CA ALA A 174 12.33 0.39 -20.00
C ALA A 174 13.52 1.34 -19.80
N ILE A 175 13.86 1.66 -18.56
CA ILE A 175 14.91 2.61 -18.22
C ILE A 175 16.26 1.88 -18.08
N LYS A 176 17.21 2.16 -18.97
CA LYS A 176 18.51 1.49 -19.01
C LYS A 176 19.37 1.77 -17.77
N ASN A 177 19.39 3.02 -17.30
CA ASN A 177 20.14 3.44 -16.13
C ASN A 177 19.15 3.80 -15.00
N PHE A 178 18.77 2.80 -14.22
CA PHE A 178 17.83 2.92 -13.11
C PHE A 178 18.53 2.58 -11.79
N ARG A 179 18.30 3.41 -10.77
CA ARG A 179 18.75 3.18 -9.39
C ARG A 179 17.64 3.51 -8.41
N LEU A 180 17.32 2.57 -7.56
CA LEU A 180 16.39 2.70 -6.46
C LEU A 180 17.14 2.58 -5.14
N GLU A 181 16.85 3.46 -4.21
CA GLU A 181 17.35 3.43 -2.84
C GLU A 181 16.19 3.53 -1.86
N SER A 182 16.16 2.62 -0.90
CA SER A 182 15.22 2.69 0.22
C SER A 182 15.90 3.32 1.42
N VAL A 183 15.22 4.27 2.06
CA VAL A 183 15.73 4.95 3.25
C VAL A 183 14.95 4.52 4.49
N LYS A 184 15.58 4.65 5.65
CA LYS A 184 14.95 4.36 6.93
C LYS A 184 13.73 5.26 7.16
N ALA A 185 12.61 4.67 7.57
CA ALA A 185 11.40 5.41 7.95
C ALA A 185 10.65 4.68 9.07
N GLU A 186 10.17 5.44 10.04
CA GLU A 186 9.42 4.93 11.19
C GLU A 186 8.09 5.66 11.29
N ALA A 187 7.05 4.96 11.75
CA ALA A 187 5.75 5.56 12.00
C ALA A 187 5.58 5.83 13.50
N ASN A 188 5.07 7.03 13.83
CA ASN A 188 4.62 7.36 15.18
C ASN A 188 3.12 7.06 15.38
N LEU A 189 2.46 6.53 14.34
CA LEU A 189 1.06 6.16 14.32
C LEU A 189 0.92 4.69 13.97
N ARG A 190 -0.20 4.09 14.36
CA ARG A 190 -0.55 2.73 13.95
C ARG A 190 -0.76 2.69 12.44
N ILE A 191 -0.08 1.78 11.77
CA ILE A 191 -0.23 1.58 10.32
C ILE A 191 -0.81 0.20 10.02
N GLY A 192 -1.51 0.09 8.90
CA GLY A 192 -2.17 -1.13 8.47
C GLY A 192 -2.30 -1.22 6.95
N TRP A 193 -2.95 -2.29 6.52
CA TRP A 193 -3.22 -2.55 5.11
C TRP A 193 -4.28 -1.59 4.58
N MET A 194 -3.98 -0.89 3.51
CA MET A 194 -4.97 -0.19 2.70
C MET A 194 -4.96 -0.76 1.29
N ARG A 195 -6.12 -0.83 0.64
CA ARG A 195 -6.25 -1.30 -0.76
C ARG A 195 -5.14 -0.72 -1.64
N SER A 196 -4.53 -1.55 -2.46
CA SER A 196 -3.36 -1.26 -3.32
C SER A 196 -2.03 -1.14 -2.58
N VAL A 197 -2.02 -1.14 -1.25
CA VAL A 197 -0.83 -1.15 -0.40
C VAL A 197 0.21 -0.13 -0.89
N VAL A 198 1.41 -0.57 -1.24
CA VAL A 198 2.52 0.31 -1.67
C VAL A 198 2.30 0.90 -3.08
N HIS A 199 1.40 0.33 -3.88
CA HIS A 199 1.06 0.92 -5.19
C HIS A 199 0.44 2.33 -5.09
N ILE A 200 -0.08 2.73 -3.93
CA ILE A 200 -0.51 4.12 -3.69
C ILE A 200 0.69 5.05 -3.80
N HIS A 201 1.80 4.69 -3.18
CA HIS A 201 3.04 5.47 -3.22
C HIS A 201 3.66 5.48 -4.62
N SER A 202 3.93 4.28 -5.16
CA SER A 202 4.62 4.12 -6.44
C SER A 202 3.80 4.68 -7.61
N GLY A 203 2.50 4.42 -7.62
CA GLY A 203 1.60 4.90 -8.67
C GLY A 203 1.56 6.42 -8.76
N PHE A 204 1.47 7.12 -7.64
CA PHE A 204 1.48 8.57 -7.61
C PHE A 204 2.84 9.14 -8.00
N GLY A 205 3.90 8.83 -7.25
CA GLY A 205 5.20 9.49 -7.44
C GLY A 205 5.84 9.21 -8.79
N ILE A 206 5.80 7.96 -9.25
CA ILE A 206 6.43 7.56 -10.51
C ILE A 206 5.71 8.18 -11.71
N ASN A 207 4.37 8.09 -11.78
CA ASN A 207 3.64 8.60 -12.93
C ASN A 207 3.65 10.14 -12.99
N SER A 208 3.51 10.81 -11.84
CA SER A 208 3.66 12.28 -11.80
C SER A 208 5.03 12.73 -12.29
N PHE A 209 6.10 12.01 -11.92
CA PHE A 209 7.44 12.34 -12.38
C PHE A 209 7.65 12.04 -13.87
N VAL A 210 7.00 11.03 -14.43
CA VAL A 210 7.01 10.77 -15.88
C VAL A 210 6.34 11.92 -16.64
N ASP A 211 5.23 12.46 -16.13
CA ASP A 211 4.56 13.62 -16.73
C ASP A 211 5.44 14.88 -16.68
N GLU A 212 6.16 15.11 -15.59
CA GLU A 212 7.12 16.22 -15.50
C GLU A 212 8.29 16.04 -16.49
N LEU A 213 8.78 14.82 -16.67
CA LEU A 213 9.79 14.52 -17.69
C LEU A 213 9.25 14.75 -19.10
N ALA A 214 8.02 14.35 -19.40
CA ALA A 214 7.36 14.59 -20.68
C ALA A 214 7.26 16.10 -20.97
N PHE A 215 6.87 16.89 -19.97
CA PHE A 215 6.81 18.36 -20.08
C PHE A 215 8.17 18.96 -20.41
N VAL A 216 9.24 18.56 -19.70
CA VAL A 216 10.60 19.07 -19.95
C VAL A 216 11.16 18.60 -21.30
N ALA A 217 10.76 17.41 -21.75
CA ALA A 217 11.07 16.86 -23.07
C ALA A 217 10.25 17.51 -24.20
N GLN A 218 9.23 18.31 -23.87
CA GLN A 218 8.27 18.90 -24.82
C GLN A 218 7.54 17.85 -25.66
N LYS A 219 7.21 16.72 -25.05
CA LYS A 219 6.48 15.61 -25.65
C LYS A 219 5.07 15.50 -25.07
N ASP A 220 4.17 14.93 -25.86
CA ASP A 220 2.84 14.54 -25.37
C ASP A 220 2.99 13.53 -24.23
N PRO A 221 2.32 13.71 -23.08
CA PRO A 221 2.47 12.83 -21.94
C PRO A 221 2.10 11.37 -22.24
N LEU A 222 1.01 11.14 -22.96
CA LEU A 222 0.56 9.79 -23.32
C LEU A 222 1.64 9.09 -24.18
N GLN A 223 2.10 9.77 -25.25
CA GLN A 223 3.11 9.21 -26.12
C GLN A 223 4.41 8.98 -25.37
N PHE A 224 4.80 9.88 -24.46
CA PHE A 224 6.00 9.73 -23.64
C PHE A 224 5.93 8.50 -22.73
N HIS A 225 4.77 8.26 -22.07
CA HIS A 225 4.54 7.05 -21.29
C HIS A 225 4.65 5.77 -22.15
N LEU A 226 4.06 5.77 -23.34
CA LEU A 226 4.10 4.63 -24.26
C LEU A 226 5.54 4.36 -24.76
N ASP A 227 6.28 5.41 -25.12
CA ASP A 227 7.68 5.31 -25.52
C ASP A 227 8.57 4.76 -24.39
N LEU A 228 8.33 5.24 -23.15
CA LEU A 228 9.10 4.83 -21.98
C LEU A 228 8.81 3.37 -21.57
N LEU A 229 7.65 2.83 -21.90
CA LEU A 229 7.37 1.39 -21.73
C LEU A 229 8.23 0.52 -22.65
N GLY A 230 8.78 1.09 -23.74
CA GLY A 230 9.68 0.40 -24.65
C GLY A 230 8.98 -0.66 -25.51
N GLU A 231 9.73 -1.64 -26.00
CA GLU A 231 9.20 -2.75 -26.79
C GLU A 231 8.27 -3.65 -25.97
N ASP A 232 7.41 -4.40 -26.67
CA ASP A 232 6.51 -5.36 -26.02
C ASP A 232 7.31 -6.48 -25.39
N ARG A 233 7.12 -6.67 -24.09
CA ARG A 233 7.83 -7.67 -23.30
C ARG A 233 6.99 -8.21 -22.15
N ILE A 234 7.36 -9.38 -21.70
CA ILE A 234 6.88 -9.96 -20.45
C ILE A 234 8.02 -9.89 -19.44
N ILE A 235 7.76 -9.23 -18.29
CA ILE A 235 8.71 -9.25 -17.17
C ILE A 235 8.35 -10.49 -16.34
N GLU A 236 9.14 -11.55 -16.54
CA GLU A 236 9.00 -12.77 -15.78
C GLU A 236 9.37 -12.56 -14.31
N GLY A 237 8.69 -13.26 -13.42
CA GLY A 237 8.93 -13.24 -11.99
C GLY A 237 8.23 -14.40 -11.31
N LYS A 238 8.24 -14.45 -9.98
CA LYS A 238 7.55 -15.48 -9.18
C LYS A 238 6.02 -15.32 -9.18
N SER A 239 5.49 -14.28 -9.80
CA SER A 239 4.06 -14.04 -9.89
C SER A 239 3.38 -14.98 -10.87
N LYS A 240 2.18 -15.48 -10.52
CA LYS A 240 1.29 -16.18 -11.46
C LYS A 240 0.83 -15.28 -12.63
N PHE A 241 0.94 -13.98 -12.46
CA PHE A 241 0.52 -12.96 -13.42
C PHE A 241 1.72 -12.04 -13.73
N PRO A 242 2.65 -12.44 -14.60
CA PRO A 242 3.79 -11.63 -14.98
C PRO A 242 3.31 -10.32 -15.64
N PHE A 243 4.09 -9.25 -15.45
CA PHE A 243 3.79 -7.99 -16.12
C PHE A 243 3.96 -8.14 -17.64
N ASN A 244 2.92 -7.76 -18.38
CA ASN A 244 2.90 -7.76 -19.84
C ASN A 244 2.75 -6.32 -20.35
N SER A 245 3.81 -5.78 -20.95
CA SER A 245 3.83 -4.38 -21.39
C SER A 245 2.84 -4.10 -22.53
N LYS A 246 2.59 -5.07 -23.44
CA LYS A 246 1.59 -4.93 -24.49
C LYS A 246 0.18 -4.77 -23.93
N ARG A 247 -0.17 -5.62 -22.94
CA ARG A 247 -1.47 -5.52 -22.25
C ARG A 247 -1.61 -4.18 -21.54
N PHE A 248 -0.54 -3.71 -20.90
CA PHE A 248 -0.54 -2.43 -20.19
C PHE A 248 -0.71 -1.26 -21.18
N LYS A 249 0.05 -1.23 -22.28
CA LYS A 249 -0.11 -0.24 -23.35
C LYS A 249 -1.54 -0.19 -23.90
N ASN A 250 -2.13 -1.36 -24.15
CA ASN A 250 -3.53 -1.42 -24.63
C ASN A 250 -4.52 -0.78 -23.65
N VAL A 251 -4.34 -0.97 -22.34
CA VAL A 251 -5.19 -0.29 -21.34
C VAL A 251 -5.02 1.22 -21.42
N VAL A 252 -3.76 1.69 -21.48
CA VAL A 252 -3.44 3.12 -21.54
C VAL A 252 -4.03 3.76 -22.80
N THR A 253 -3.81 3.17 -23.97
CA THR A 253 -4.33 3.70 -25.26
C THR A 253 -5.85 3.67 -25.31
N THR A 254 -6.48 2.54 -24.94
CA THR A 254 -7.95 2.44 -24.94
C THR A 254 -8.58 3.48 -24.01
N THR A 255 -7.98 3.76 -22.85
CA THR A 255 -8.48 4.78 -21.92
C THR A 255 -8.34 6.18 -22.51
N ALA A 256 -7.24 6.44 -23.22
CA ALA A 256 -7.01 7.75 -23.85
C ALA A 256 -7.94 8.01 -25.05
N ASP A 257 -8.39 6.96 -25.73
CA ASP A 257 -9.32 7.03 -26.88
C ASP A 257 -10.80 7.20 -26.46
N MET A 258 -11.12 7.06 -25.16
CA MET A 258 -12.49 7.23 -24.59
C MET A 258 -12.81 8.68 -24.26
#